data_c5454132d55ef91bf9af20bb8076f785
#
_entry.id   c5454132d55ef91bf9af20bb8076f785
#
_cell.length_a   1.000
_cell.length_b   1.000
_cell.length_c   1.000
_cell.angle_alpha   90.00
_cell.angle_beta   90.00
_cell.angle_gamma   90.00
#
_symmetry.space_group_name_H-M   'P 1'
#
loop_
_entity.id
_entity.type
_entity.pdbx_description
1 polymer ?
#
loop_
_entity_poly.entity_id
_entity_poly.type
_entity_poly.pdbx_seq_one_letter_code
_entity_poly.pdbx_strand_id
1 'polypeptide(L)'
;VWGDAGSGEVLDWIYVSSGKVHQLVFALPAGGRFRHSDAHRTIFAADELYYVLSGTLALANPESGEVQRLAAGEAAFFRRDTWHHGFNCGTEPLRVLEFFAPPPSSGSSSAYAKTKPNLTTNRYKQDQWLGQWPMARAEMARGACFTVLRDADLLWRMEGREQPALTGLLVSTDQLTVGKLCLQPGQVTDPETHGGDESVYVLEGVLTLSVAAADSAPWYELKAGDGFYLPQGTSHQYRNLGDRPVTVLFGVAPHYRAA
;
A
#
# COMPACT_ATOMS: atom_id res chain seq x y z
N VAL A 1 4.27 15.09 10.19
CA VAL A 1 5.10 14.36 11.17
C VAL A 1 4.21 13.88 12.28
N TRP A 2 4.31 12.63 12.63
CA TRP A 2 3.63 12.04 13.78
C TRP A 2 4.60 11.19 14.60
N GLY A 3 4.17 10.79 15.79
CA GLY A 3 4.96 10.01 16.72
C GLY A 3 5.38 10.81 17.94
N ASP A 4 6.01 10.14 18.88
CA ASP A 4 6.60 10.69 20.11
C ASP A 4 7.97 10.04 20.38
N ALA A 5 8.65 10.44 21.44
CA ALA A 5 9.96 9.88 21.79
C ALA A 5 9.94 8.35 21.98
N GLY A 6 8.80 7.78 22.38
CA GLY A 6 8.61 6.34 22.54
C GLY A 6 8.35 5.62 21.21
N SER A 7 7.53 6.21 20.35
CA SER A 7 7.13 5.63 19.07
C SER A 7 8.11 5.92 17.93
N GLY A 8 8.86 7.01 17.99
CA GLY A 8 9.70 7.52 16.91
C GLY A 8 8.99 8.60 16.10
N GLU A 9 9.70 9.21 15.18
CA GLU A 9 9.17 10.25 14.30
C GLU A 9 9.04 9.74 12.86
N VAL A 10 7.88 9.99 12.25
CA VAL A 10 7.53 9.62 10.89
C VAL A 10 7.14 10.86 10.11
N LEU A 11 7.68 10.99 8.90
CA LEU A 11 7.28 12.03 7.95
C LEU A 11 6.23 11.45 7.02
N ASP A 12 5.07 12.12 6.93
CA ASP A 12 3.97 11.69 6.05
C ASP A 12 3.65 12.74 5.00
N TRP A 13 3.37 12.27 3.79
CA TRP A 13 2.75 13.01 2.70
C TRP A 13 1.44 12.34 2.34
N ILE A 14 0.33 12.94 2.74
CA ILE A 14 -1.01 12.41 2.46
C ILE A 14 -1.42 12.83 1.05
N TYR A 15 -1.67 11.86 0.19
CA TYR A 15 -2.15 12.07 -1.18
C TYR A 15 -3.67 12.04 -1.25
N VAL A 16 -4.27 11.05 -0.62
CA VAL A 16 -5.73 10.85 -0.60
C VAL A 16 -6.19 10.53 0.82
N SER A 17 -7.26 11.17 1.25
CA SER A 17 -7.95 10.87 2.50
C SER A 17 -9.46 11.05 2.30
N SER A 18 -10.10 10.02 1.77
CA SER A 18 -11.56 9.99 1.56
C SER A 18 -12.25 9.25 2.71
N GLY A 19 -13.57 9.07 2.61
CA GLY A 19 -14.33 8.22 3.53
C GLY A 19 -14.12 6.71 3.31
N LYS A 20 -13.38 6.29 2.27
CA LYS A 20 -13.24 4.89 1.85
C LYS A 20 -11.80 4.42 1.74
N VAL A 21 -10.90 5.26 1.23
CA VAL A 21 -9.48 4.96 1.03
C VAL A 21 -8.60 6.06 1.59
N HIS A 22 -7.48 5.67 2.18
CA HIS A 22 -6.39 6.56 2.55
C HIS A 22 -5.12 6.12 1.83
N GLN A 23 -4.44 7.09 1.22
CA GLN A 23 -3.15 6.87 0.55
C GLN A 23 -2.16 7.93 1.04
N LEU A 24 -1.02 7.47 1.48
CA LEU A 24 0.07 8.33 1.89
C LEU A 24 1.43 7.73 1.53
N VAL A 25 2.45 8.56 1.54
CA VAL A 25 3.84 8.12 1.59
C VAL A 25 4.38 8.48 2.95
N PHE A 26 4.90 7.50 3.67
CA PHE A 26 5.68 7.79 4.87
C PHE A 26 7.19 7.61 4.64
N ALA A 27 7.99 8.30 5.42
CA ALA A 27 9.43 8.18 5.37
C ALA A 27 10.05 8.08 6.77
N LEU A 28 11.11 7.26 6.83
CA LEU A 28 11.97 7.12 7.98
C LEU A 28 13.41 7.46 7.60
N PRO A 29 14.11 8.30 8.35
CA PRO A 29 15.55 8.51 8.15
C PRO A 29 16.32 7.20 8.42
N ALA A 30 17.59 7.16 8.05
CA ALA A 30 18.48 6.05 8.40
C ALA A 30 18.46 5.81 9.92
N GLY A 31 18.25 4.55 10.34
CA GLY A 31 18.06 4.17 11.75
C GLY A 31 16.74 4.61 12.38
N GLY A 32 15.86 5.29 11.61
CA GLY A 32 14.53 5.70 12.03
C GLY A 32 13.59 4.51 12.23
N ARG A 33 12.53 4.74 12.98
CA ARG A 33 11.52 3.72 13.28
C ARG A 33 10.19 4.33 13.64
N PHE A 34 9.14 3.52 13.55
CA PHE A 34 7.88 3.74 14.27
C PHE A 34 7.52 2.49 15.08
N ARG A 35 6.96 2.70 16.25
CA ARG A 35 6.47 1.67 17.16
C ARG A 35 5.25 2.20 17.89
N HIS A 36 4.48 1.32 18.51
CA HIS A 36 3.41 1.78 19.40
C HIS A 36 3.96 2.42 20.68
N SER A 37 3.19 3.36 21.21
CA SER A 37 3.33 3.91 22.53
C SER A 37 1.94 4.12 23.16
N ASP A 38 1.85 4.64 24.35
CA ASP A 38 0.56 4.96 24.98
C ASP A 38 -0.24 5.99 24.18
N ALA A 39 0.45 6.91 23.49
CA ALA A 39 -0.18 7.94 22.67
C ALA A 39 -0.46 7.46 21.23
N HIS A 40 0.44 6.63 20.67
CA HIS A 40 0.39 6.19 19.28
C HIS A 40 0.39 4.67 19.20
N ARG A 41 -0.70 4.09 18.73
CA ARG A 41 -0.84 2.64 18.55
C ARG A 41 -0.86 2.28 17.09
N THR A 42 -0.05 1.30 16.75
CA THR A 42 0.08 0.76 15.39
C THR A 42 -0.71 -0.54 15.26
N ILE A 43 -2.02 -0.43 15.44
CA ILE A 43 -3.01 -1.50 15.25
C ILE A 43 -4.34 -0.87 14.84
N PHE A 44 -4.90 -1.31 13.73
CA PHE A 44 -6.06 -0.68 13.13
C PHE A 44 -7.13 -1.69 12.72
N ALA A 45 -8.35 -1.20 12.54
CA ALA A 45 -9.47 -1.98 12.01
C ALA A 45 -9.53 -1.91 10.48
N ALA A 46 -8.39 -2.04 9.83
CA ALA A 46 -8.25 -1.85 8.39
C ALA A 46 -7.35 -2.90 7.74
N ASP A 47 -7.54 -3.08 6.46
CA ASP A 47 -6.57 -3.73 5.60
C ASP A 47 -5.54 -2.70 5.16
N GLU A 48 -4.27 -3.04 5.26
CA GLU A 48 -3.15 -2.16 4.95
C GLU A 48 -2.19 -2.83 3.97
N LEU A 49 -1.72 -2.06 3.00
CA LEU A 49 -0.66 -2.47 2.08
C LEU A 49 0.45 -1.43 2.10
N TYR A 50 1.66 -1.88 2.42
CA TYR A 50 2.90 -1.11 2.34
C TYR A 50 3.66 -1.51 1.08
N TYR A 51 3.99 -0.55 0.21
CA TYR A 51 4.84 -0.73 -0.94
C TYR A 51 6.11 0.10 -0.77
N VAL A 52 7.28 -0.54 -0.76
CA VAL A 52 8.55 0.15 -0.55
C VAL A 52 8.97 0.87 -1.83
N LEU A 53 8.98 2.19 -1.79
CA LEU A 53 9.41 3.05 -2.90
C LEU A 53 10.94 3.17 -2.97
N SER A 54 11.59 3.27 -1.81
CA SER A 54 13.06 3.35 -1.72
C SER A 54 13.54 2.90 -0.34
N GLY A 55 14.78 2.42 -0.26
CA GLY A 55 15.37 1.92 0.98
C GLY A 55 14.97 0.48 1.31
N THR A 56 15.01 0.14 2.58
CA THR A 56 14.69 -1.20 3.08
C THR A 56 13.87 -1.07 4.37
N LEU A 57 12.68 -1.65 4.36
CA LEU A 57 11.80 -1.73 5.53
C LEU A 57 12.02 -3.07 6.26
N ALA A 58 12.28 -3.02 7.56
CA ALA A 58 12.05 -4.14 8.44
C ALA A 58 10.69 -3.95 9.13
N LEU A 59 9.69 -4.73 8.72
CA LEU A 59 8.34 -4.72 9.26
C LEU A 59 8.22 -5.84 10.29
N ALA A 60 7.81 -5.51 11.51
CA ALA A 60 7.76 -6.45 12.60
C ALA A 60 6.38 -6.46 13.27
N ASN A 61 5.87 -7.65 13.59
CA ASN A 61 4.75 -7.83 14.50
C ASN A 61 5.31 -8.06 15.93
N PRO A 62 5.17 -7.07 16.82
CA PRO A 62 5.76 -7.15 18.17
C PRO A 62 5.05 -8.17 19.08
N GLU A 63 3.86 -8.63 18.72
CA GLU A 63 3.12 -9.66 19.47
C GLU A 63 3.59 -11.06 19.11
N SER A 64 3.67 -11.39 17.80
CA SER A 64 4.09 -12.72 17.32
C SER A 64 5.61 -12.87 17.24
N GLY A 65 6.35 -11.77 17.15
CA GLY A 65 7.78 -11.75 16.93
C GLY A 65 8.18 -11.91 15.45
N GLU A 66 7.22 -11.96 14.52
CA GLU A 66 7.48 -12.02 13.10
C GLU A 66 8.20 -10.76 12.62
N VAL A 67 9.20 -10.93 11.76
CA VAL A 67 9.91 -9.84 11.10
C VAL A 67 10.07 -10.17 9.62
N GLN A 68 9.62 -9.24 8.78
CA GLN A 68 9.79 -9.29 7.32
C GLN A 68 10.73 -8.16 6.88
N ARG A 69 11.63 -8.48 5.96
CA ARG A 69 12.51 -7.49 5.33
C ARG A 69 12.06 -7.27 3.89
N LEU A 70 11.73 -6.02 3.57
CA LEU A 70 11.25 -5.62 2.25
C LEU A 70 12.24 -4.63 1.63
N ALA A 71 12.60 -4.87 0.37
CA ALA A 71 13.37 -3.97 -0.46
C ALA A 71 12.46 -3.09 -1.33
N ALA A 72 13.04 -2.07 -1.97
CA ALA A 72 12.32 -1.27 -2.97
C ALA A 72 11.70 -2.17 -4.05
N GLY A 73 10.44 -1.91 -4.39
CA GLY A 73 9.64 -2.70 -5.32
C GLY A 73 8.88 -3.87 -4.68
N GLU A 74 9.12 -4.20 -3.42
CA GLU A 74 8.36 -5.22 -2.69
C GLU A 74 7.24 -4.59 -1.85
N ALA A 75 6.18 -5.37 -1.59
CA ALA A 75 5.07 -4.95 -0.74
C ALA A 75 4.84 -5.92 0.41
N ALA A 76 4.21 -5.42 1.47
CA ALA A 76 3.63 -6.22 2.53
C ALA A 76 2.15 -5.88 2.68
N PHE A 77 1.33 -6.91 2.75
CA PHE A 77 -0.09 -6.80 3.06
C PHE A 77 -0.38 -7.42 4.41
N PHE A 78 -1.25 -6.77 5.19
CA PHE A 78 -1.76 -7.29 6.45
C PHE A 78 -3.18 -6.82 6.72
N ARG A 79 -3.92 -7.68 7.42
CA ARG A 79 -5.32 -7.47 7.73
C ARG A 79 -5.49 -6.65 9.01
N ARG A 80 -6.72 -6.23 9.25
CA ARG A 80 -7.13 -5.59 10.50
C ARG A 80 -6.60 -6.32 11.74
N ASP A 81 -6.41 -5.58 12.81
CA ASP A 81 -5.97 -6.10 14.12
C ASP A 81 -4.55 -6.69 14.13
N THR A 82 -3.73 -6.29 13.16
CA THR A 82 -2.33 -6.69 13.12
C THR A 82 -1.44 -5.61 13.74
N TRP A 83 -0.80 -5.91 14.87
CA TRP A 83 0.24 -5.06 15.42
C TRP A 83 1.43 -5.00 14.46
N HIS A 84 1.91 -3.80 14.19
CA HIS A 84 3.04 -3.64 13.29
C HIS A 84 3.96 -2.49 13.72
N HIS A 85 5.25 -2.72 13.62
CA HIS A 85 6.32 -1.76 13.83
C HIS A 85 7.20 -1.71 12.60
N GLY A 86 7.68 -0.51 12.23
CA GLY A 86 8.57 -0.34 11.09
C GLY A 86 9.93 0.20 11.50
N PHE A 87 10.96 -0.32 10.88
CA PHE A 87 12.36 0.09 11.12
C PHE A 87 13.07 0.29 9.79
N ASN A 88 13.82 1.37 9.69
CA ASN A 88 14.80 1.57 8.64
C ASN A 88 16.17 1.10 9.14
N CYS A 89 16.52 -0.15 8.82
CA CYS A 89 17.83 -0.71 9.16
C CYS A 89 18.90 -0.43 8.09
N GLY A 90 18.58 0.38 7.08
CA GLY A 90 19.51 0.80 6.02
C GLY A 90 20.25 2.08 6.36
N THR A 91 21.12 2.50 5.44
CA THR A 91 21.90 3.75 5.51
C THR A 91 21.25 4.91 4.78
N GLU A 92 20.25 4.62 3.94
CA GLU A 92 19.52 5.60 3.15
C GLU A 92 18.11 5.83 3.69
N PRO A 93 17.48 6.97 3.41
CA PRO A 93 16.09 7.20 3.79
C PRO A 93 15.16 6.15 3.18
N LEU A 94 14.29 5.59 4.01
CA LEU A 94 13.21 4.71 3.60
C LEU A 94 11.99 5.55 3.22
N ARG A 95 11.34 5.20 2.10
CA ARG A 95 10.04 5.73 1.69
C ARG A 95 9.10 4.57 1.35
N VAL A 96 7.90 4.62 1.88
CA VAL A 96 6.88 3.58 1.70
C VAL A 96 5.56 4.25 1.32
N LEU A 97 4.96 3.75 0.23
CA LEU A 97 3.59 4.09 -0.13
C LEU A 97 2.65 3.16 0.64
N GLU A 98 1.68 3.74 1.32
CA GLU A 98 0.66 3.03 2.08
C GLU A 98 -0.71 3.23 1.48
N PHE A 99 -1.45 2.12 1.33
CA PHE A 99 -2.90 2.09 1.13
C PHE A 99 -3.57 1.53 2.37
N PHE A 100 -4.63 2.18 2.80
CA PHE A 100 -5.31 1.88 4.06
C PHE A 100 -6.84 1.94 3.85
N ALA A 101 -7.56 0.85 4.13
CA ALA A 101 -9.01 0.79 4.01
C ALA A 101 -9.67 -0.14 5.05
N PRO A 102 -10.74 0.30 5.75
CA PRO A 102 -11.29 1.65 5.75
C PRO A 102 -10.34 2.66 6.39
N PRO A 103 -10.43 3.96 5.98
CA PRO A 103 -9.42 4.95 6.33
C PRO A 103 -9.47 5.37 7.81
N PRO A 104 -8.35 5.88 8.37
CA PRO A 104 -8.30 6.45 9.72
C PRO A 104 -8.89 7.87 9.79
N SER A 105 -9.31 8.44 8.67
CA SER A 105 -9.61 9.87 8.46
C SER A 105 -10.71 10.45 9.34
N SER A 106 -11.57 9.62 9.91
CA SER A 106 -12.66 10.07 10.81
C SER A 106 -12.28 10.05 12.30
N GLY A 107 -11.02 9.84 12.65
CA GLY A 107 -10.59 9.62 14.04
C GLY A 107 -10.99 8.26 14.61
N SER A 108 -11.75 7.47 13.86
CA SER A 108 -12.23 6.14 14.26
C SER A 108 -11.07 5.15 14.47
N SER A 109 -10.04 5.26 13.66
CA SER A 109 -8.85 4.42 13.76
C SER A 109 -8.11 4.61 15.08
N SER A 110 -7.87 5.86 15.47
CA SER A 110 -7.25 6.19 16.75
C SER A 110 -8.13 5.75 17.94
N ALA A 111 -9.44 5.97 17.86
CA ALA A 111 -10.38 5.51 18.88
C ALA A 111 -10.40 3.97 18.96
N TYR A 112 -10.43 3.29 17.81
CA TYR A 112 -10.36 1.84 17.73
C TYR A 112 -9.06 1.30 18.32
N ALA A 113 -7.90 1.86 17.94
CA ALA A 113 -6.60 1.44 18.46
C ALA A 113 -6.54 1.53 19.98
N LYS A 114 -7.17 2.55 20.58
CA LYS A 114 -7.25 2.71 22.04
C LYS A 114 -8.07 1.65 22.75
N THR A 115 -8.94 0.92 22.02
CA THR A 115 -9.70 -0.23 22.60
C THR A 115 -8.83 -1.47 22.79
N LYS A 116 -7.65 -1.51 22.16
CA LYS A 116 -6.75 -2.66 22.25
C LYS A 116 -5.84 -2.55 23.48
N PRO A 117 -5.58 -3.66 24.19
CA PRO A 117 -4.60 -3.68 25.27
C PRO A 117 -3.23 -3.25 24.77
N ASN A 118 -2.49 -2.48 25.58
CA ASN A 118 -1.09 -2.24 25.28
C ASN A 118 -0.29 -3.54 25.37
N LEU A 119 0.62 -3.72 24.43
CA LEU A 119 1.60 -4.79 24.54
C LEU A 119 2.62 -4.40 25.62
N THR A 120 2.77 -5.23 26.61
CA THR A 120 3.73 -5.02 27.71
C THR A 120 5.16 -5.40 27.31
N THR A 121 5.29 -6.22 26.27
CA THR A 121 6.58 -6.67 25.74
C THR A 121 6.56 -6.65 24.22
N ASN A 122 7.64 -6.17 23.61
CA ASN A 122 7.83 -6.19 22.18
C ASN A 122 8.80 -7.30 21.81
N ARG A 123 8.37 -8.22 20.96
CA ARG A 123 9.18 -9.31 20.42
C ARG A 123 9.52 -9.03 18.97
N TYR A 124 10.77 -9.29 18.57
CA TYR A 124 11.26 -9.14 17.19
C TYR A 124 12.04 -10.38 16.74
N LYS A 125 11.64 -11.56 17.23
CA LYS A 125 12.25 -12.83 16.91
C LYS A 125 11.26 -13.97 17.12
N GLN A 126 11.44 -15.02 16.36
CA GLN A 126 10.66 -16.25 16.43
C GLN A 126 11.61 -17.44 16.71
N ASP A 127 12.04 -17.56 17.98
CA ASP A 127 13.03 -18.56 18.40
C ASP A 127 12.53 -20.01 18.24
N GLN A 128 11.21 -20.23 18.13
CA GLN A 128 10.63 -21.55 17.87
C GLN A 128 11.11 -22.17 16.53
N TRP A 129 11.61 -21.38 15.60
CA TRP A 129 12.11 -21.88 14.32
C TRP A 129 13.60 -22.26 14.35
N LEU A 130 14.31 -21.97 15.44
CA LEU A 130 15.70 -22.40 15.60
C LEU A 130 15.78 -23.92 15.64
N GLY A 131 16.71 -24.47 14.86
CA GLY A 131 16.86 -25.92 14.68
C GLY A 131 15.91 -26.54 13.66
N GLN A 132 14.92 -25.79 13.15
CA GLN A 132 13.95 -26.26 12.15
C GLN A 132 14.02 -25.47 10.83
N TRP A 133 14.78 -24.40 10.79
CA TRP A 133 14.97 -23.59 9.58
C TRP A 133 16.05 -24.18 8.67
N PRO A 134 15.84 -24.24 7.31
CA PRO A 134 14.69 -23.70 6.56
C PRO A 134 13.55 -24.70 6.31
N MET A 135 13.56 -25.88 6.91
CA MET A 135 12.58 -26.96 6.68
C MET A 135 11.16 -26.55 7.06
N ALA A 136 11.01 -25.78 8.14
CA ALA A 136 9.70 -25.28 8.61
C ALA A 136 9.18 -24.04 7.86
N ARG A 137 9.81 -23.62 6.74
CA ARG A 137 9.43 -22.40 6.00
C ARG A 137 7.93 -22.36 5.63
N ALA A 138 7.37 -23.48 5.16
CA ALA A 138 5.97 -23.55 4.76
C ALA A 138 5.02 -23.44 5.95
N GLU A 139 5.41 -23.93 7.11
CA GLU A 139 4.64 -23.80 8.35
C GLU A 139 4.67 -22.37 8.87
N MET A 140 5.85 -21.76 8.91
CA MET A 140 6.00 -20.36 9.27
C MET A 140 5.16 -19.43 8.37
N ALA A 141 5.15 -19.68 7.06
CA ALA A 141 4.38 -18.89 6.11
C ALA A 141 2.86 -19.00 6.33
N ARG A 142 2.35 -20.16 6.74
CA ARG A 142 0.91 -20.33 7.05
C ARG A 142 0.47 -19.55 8.30
N GLY A 143 1.37 -19.32 9.24
CA GLY A 143 1.11 -18.57 10.47
C GLY A 143 1.54 -17.10 10.40
N ALA A 144 1.99 -16.62 9.25
CA ALA A 144 2.48 -15.25 9.10
C ALA A 144 1.34 -14.23 9.18
N CYS A 145 1.61 -13.12 9.87
CA CYS A 145 0.72 -11.95 9.93
C CYS A 145 0.89 -11.05 8.71
N PHE A 146 2.09 -11.05 8.11
CA PHE A 146 2.43 -10.25 6.95
C PHE A 146 2.55 -11.14 5.71
N THR A 147 1.81 -10.79 4.66
CA THR A 147 1.99 -11.38 3.33
C THR A 147 2.95 -10.51 2.54
N VAL A 148 4.17 -10.98 2.31
CA VAL A 148 5.15 -10.30 1.45
C VAL A 148 4.85 -10.62 0.00
N LEU A 149 4.79 -9.58 -0.85
CA LEU A 149 4.42 -9.66 -2.26
C LEU A 149 5.54 -9.06 -3.12
N ARG A 150 5.91 -9.79 -4.14
CA ARG A 150 6.88 -9.44 -5.18
C ARG A 150 6.20 -9.48 -6.54
N ASP A 151 6.81 -8.92 -7.55
CA ASP A 151 6.25 -8.98 -8.93
C ASP A 151 5.95 -10.43 -9.38
N ALA A 152 6.73 -11.41 -8.91
CA ALA A 152 6.48 -12.83 -9.19
C ALA A 152 5.23 -13.40 -8.50
N ASP A 153 4.74 -12.73 -7.46
CA ASP A 153 3.61 -13.20 -6.65
C ASP A 153 2.28 -12.56 -7.07
N LEU A 154 2.30 -11.59 -8.02
CA LEU A 154 1.12 -10.86 -8.45
C LEU A 154 0.19 -11.76 -9.29
N LEU A 155 -1.11 -11.56 -9.13
CA LEU A 155 -2.09 -12.09 -10.05
C LEU A 155 -2.11 -11.24 -11.33
N TRP A 156 -1.32 -11.63 -12.32
CA TRP A 156 -1.20 -10.91 -13.57
C TRP A 156 -2.41 -11.15 -14.50
N ARG A 157 -2.87 -10.07 -15.11
CA ARG A 157 -4.00 -10.02 -16.05
C ARG A 157 -3.63 -9.11 -17.22
N MET A 158 -4.21 -9.40 -18.38
CA MET A 158 -4.19 -8.51 -19.53
C MET A 158 -5.59 -7.90 -19.69
N GLU A 159 -5.69 -6.59 -19.66
CA GLU A 159 -6.94 -5.85 -19.75
C GLU A 159 -6.94 -4.92 -20.96
N GLY A 160 -8.09 -4.75 -21.59
CA GLY A 160 -8.24 -4.01 -22.85
C GLY A 160 -8.42 -4.93 -24.07
N ARG A 161 -9.16 -4.44 -25.07
CA ARG A 161 -9.55 -5.24 -26.23
C ARG A 161 -8.56 -5.18 -27.39
N GLU A 162 -8.10 -3.98 -27.73
CA GLU A 162 -7.25 -3.76 -28.91
C GLU A 162 -5.76 -3.75 -28.55
N GLN A 163 -5.39 -3.14 -27.46
CA GLN A 163 -4.01 -3.07 -26.97
C GLN A 163 -3.99 -3.39 -25.46
N PRO A 164 -4.00 -4.67 -25.12
CA PRO A 164 -4.12 -5.04 -23.72
C PRO A 164 -2.97 -4.49 -22.88
N ALA A 165 -3.33 -3.82 -21.79
CA ALA A 165 -2.40 -3.40 -20.75
C ALA A 165 -2.16 -4.53 -19.76
N LEU A 166 -1.00 -4.56 -19.15
CA LEU A 166 -0.64 -5.53 -18.13
C LEU A 166 -1.00 -5.00 -16.76
N THR A 167 -1.88 -5.71 -16.05
CA THR A 167 -2.30 -5.38 -14.69
C THR A 167 -1.95 -6.52 -13.74
N GLY A 168 -1.22 -6.24 -12.68
CA GLY A 168 -0.91 -7.19 -11.62
C GLY A 168 -1.63 -6.83 -10.33
N LEU A 169 -2.49 -7.70 -9.82
CA LEU A 169 -3.11 -7.50 -8.51
C LEU A 169 -2.16 -7.95 -7.41
N LEU A 170 -1.81 -7.01 -6.53
CA LEU A 170 -1.07 -7.27 -5.29
C LEU A 170 -1.99 -7.89 -4.26
N VAL A 171 -3.18 -7.31 -4.06
CA VAL A 171 -4.18 -7.77 -3.10
C VAL A 171 -5.58 -7.45 -3.62
N SER A 172 -6.53 -8.31 -3.28
CA SER A 172 -7.95 -8.04 -3.49
C SER A 172 -8.73 -8.71 -2.37
N THR A 173 -9.32 -7.89 -1.48
CA THR A 173 -10.13 -8.32 -0.34
C THR A 173 -11.53 -7.74 -0.44
N ASP A 174 -12.31 -7.92 0.61
CA ASP A 174 -13.62 -7.27 0.78
C ASP A 174 -13.53 -5.77 1.10
N GLN A 175 -12.35 -5.25 1.45
CA GLN A 175 -12.13 -3.87 1.84
C GLN A 175 -11.26 -3.08 0.86
N LEU A 176 -10.29 -3.75 0.21
CA LEU A 176 -9.26 -3.09 -0.56
C LEU A 176 -8.78 -3.97 -1.71
N THR A 177 -8.70 -3.39 -2.91
CA THR A 177 -7.97 -3.96 -4.04
C THR A 177 -6.83 -3.02 -4.39
N VAL A 178 -5.61 -3.52 -4.39
CA VAL A 178 -4.43 -2.76 -4.86
C VAL A 178 -3.80 -3.51 -6.02
N GLY A 179 -3.49 -2.78 -7.07
CA GLY A 179 -2.86 -3.34 -8.27
C GLY A 179 -1.78 -2.43 -8.84
N LYS A 180 -1.02 -3.02 -9.75
CA LYS A 180 0.06 -2.39 -10.52
C LYS A 180 -0.32 -2.45 -11.99
N LEU A 181 -0.48 -1.29 -12.63
CA LEU A 181 -0.76 -1.17 -14.06
C LEU A 181 0.52 -0.77 -14.79
N CYS A 182 0.84 -1.50 -15.87
CA CYS A 182 1.97 -1.22 -16.76
C CYS A 182 1.47 -0.91 -18.16
N LEU A 183 1.78 0.28 -18.66
CA LEU A 183 1.42 0.76 -19.99
C LEU A 183 2.67 0.97 -20.85
N GLN A 184 2.74 0.28 -21.99
CA GLN A 184 3.75 0.58 -22.99
C GLN A 184 3.42 1.86 -23.78
N PRO A 185 4.39 2.49 -24.45
CA PRO A 185 4.13 3.64 -25.30
C PRO A 185 2.96 3.42 -26.26
N GLY A 186 2.03 4.38 -26.30
CA GLY A 186 0.83 4.33 -27.13
C GLY A 186 -0.34 3.51 -26.56
N GLN A 187 -0.15 2.77 -25.49
CA GLN A 187 -1.26 2.00 -24.89
C GLN A 187 -2.29 2.88 -24.16
N VAL A 188 -3.53 2.42 -24.22
CA VAL A 188 -4.70 3.03 -23.61
C VAL A 188 -5.54 1.93 -22.98
N THR A 189 -5.98 2.10 -21.73
CA THR A 189 -6.96 1.16 -21.12
C THR A 189 -8.34 1.34 -21.74
N ASP A 190 -9.21 0.33 -21.60
CA ASP A 190 -10.65 0.56 -21.79
C ASP A 190 -11.16 1.59 -20.76
N PRO A 191 -12.28 2.27 -21.00
CA PRO A 191 -12.94 3.08 -19.97
C PRO A 191 -13.30 2.22 -18.77
N GLU A 192 -12.83 2.63 -17.59
CA GLU A 192 -13.06 1.91 -16.35
C GLU A 192 -13.93 2.72 -15.39
N THR A 193 -14.66 2.01 -14.53
CA THR A 193 -15.49 2.60 -13.47
C THR A 193 -15.49 1.63 -12.29
N HIS A 194 -15.23 2.14 -11.10
CA HIS A 194 -15.16 1.33 -9.90
C HIS A 194 -16.36 1.55 -8.96
N GLY A 195 -16.73 0.49 -8.23
CA GLY A 195 -17.72 0.53 -7.15
C GLY A 195 -17.22 1.15 -5.86
N GLY A 196 -15.96 1.55 -5.82
CA GLY A 196 -15.30 2.23 -4.71
C GLY A 196 -14.56 3.48 -5.17
N ASP A 197 -13.98 4.20 -4.22
CA ASP A 197 -13.06 5.29 -4.51
C ASP A 197 -11.71 4.71 -4.94
N GLU A 198 -11.10 5.33 -5.95
CA GLU A 198 -9.79 4.95 -6.41
C GLU A 198 -8.74 6.00 -6.06
N SER A 199 -7.57 5.53 -5.74
CA SER A 199 -6.37 6.33 -5.47
C SER A 199 -5.22 5.79 -6.30
N VAL A 200 -4.57 6.65 -7.06
CA VAL A 200 -3.49 6.33 -8.01
C VAL A 200 -2.20 6.95 -7.55
N TYR A 201 -1.08 6.26 -7.77
CA TYR A 201 0.27 6.78 -7.56
C TYR A 201 1.17 6.36 -8.72
N VAL A 202 1.83 7.32 -9.37
CA VAL A 202 2.73 7.04 -10.50
C VAL A 202 4.11 6.64 -9.98
N LEU A 203 4.51 5.40 -10.25
CA LEU A 203 5.84 4.90 -9.88
C LEU A 203 6.90 5.34 -10.88
N GLU A 204 6.58 5.27 -12.19
CA GLU A 204 7.53 5.54 -13.27
C GLU A 204 6.80 6.07 -14.50
N GLY A 205 7.48 6.95 -15.25
CA GLY A 205 6.98 7.52 -16.49
C GLY A 205 6.05 8.71 -16.28
N VAL A 206 5.26 9.00 -17.32
CA VAL A 206 4.25 10.07 -17.32
C VAL A 206 2.92 9.48 -17.76
N LEU A 207 1.98 9.45 -16.84
CA LEU A 207 0.62 8.95 -17.08
C LEU A 207 -0.26 10.10 -17.58
N THR A 208 -1.01 9.87 -18.65
CA THR A 208 -2.13 10.72 -19.01
C THR A 208 -3.42 10.06 -18.57
N LEU A 209 -4.16 10.73 -17.69
CA LEU A 209 -5.46 10.30 -17.17
C LEU A 209 -6.56 11.15 -17.80
N SER A 210 -7.51 10.51 -18.45
CA SER A 210 -8.76 11.18 -18.90
C SER A 210 -9.93 10.77 -18.01
N VAL A 211 -10.74 11.74 -17.63
CA VAL A 211 -11.92 11.55 -16.78
C VAL A 211 -13.16 11.97 -17.57
N ALA A 212 -14.17 11.10 -17.65
CA ALA A 212 -15.42 11.45 -18.28
C ALA A 212 -16.23 12.36 -17.35
N ALA A 213 -16.56 13.57 -17.82
CA ALA A 213 -17.46 14.50 -17.15
C ALA A 213 -18.58 14.93 -18.11
N ALA A 214 -19.73 15.35 -17.57
CA ALA A 214 -20.94 15.61 -18.36
C ALA A 214 -20.73 16.63 -19.51
N ASP A 215 -19.87 17.63 -19.29
CA ASP A 215 -19.66 18.72 -20.25
C ASP A 215 -18.23 18.82 -20.78
N SER A 216 -17.33 17.95 -20.33
CA SER A 216 -15.92 17.96 -20.73
C SER A 216 -15.27 16.60 -20.42
N ALA A 217 -14.19 16.30 -21.10
CA ALA A 217 -13.33 15.17 -20.77
C ALA A 217 -11.96 15.72 -20.35
N PRO A 218 -11.81 16.19 -19.10
CA PRO A 218 -10.55 16.76 -18.64
C PRO A 218 -9.44 15.71 -18.66
N TRP A 219 -8.26 16.18 -19.02
CA TRP A 219 -7.04 15.37 -19.07
C TRP A 219 -6.08 15.89 -18.03
N TYR A 220 -5.43 14.94 -17.37
CA TYR A 220 -4.42 15.21 -16.36
C TYR A 220 -3.13 14.50 -16.73
N GLU A 221 -2.01 15.20 -16.67
CA GLU A 221 -0.70 14.63 -16.83
C GLU A 221 -0.06 14.45 -15.44
N LEU A 222 0.29 13.22 -15.11
CA LEU A 222 0.84 12.82 -13.81
C LEU A 222 2.23 12.24 -14.03
N LYS A 223 3.20 12.73 -13.26
CA LYS A 223 4.61 12.29 -13.31
C LYS A 223 4.91 11.34 -12.16
N ALA A 224 6.03 10.65 -12.22
CA ALA A 224 6.51 9.82 -11.14
C ALA A 224 6.53 10.59 -9.81
N GLY A 225 5.87 10.03 -8.80
CA GLY A 225 5.64 10.65 -7.50
C GLY A 225 4.33 11.43 -7.37
N ASP A 226 3.57 11.64 -8.45
CA ASP A 226 2.25 12.25 -8.37
C ASP A 226 1.20 11.22 -7.97
N GLY A 227 0.16 11.69 -7.26
CA GLY A 227 -1.04 10.93 -6.92
C GLY A 227 -2.29 11.55 -7.52
N PHE A 228 -3.34 10.75 -7.69
CA PHE A 228 -4.65 11.21 -8.16
C PHE A 228 -5.77 10.47 -7.44
N TYR A 229 -6.89 11.17 -7.27
CA TYR A 229 -8.07 10.62 -6.62
C TYR A 229 -9.28 10.62 -7.57
N LEU A 230 -9.94 9.47 -7.65
CA LEU A 230 -11.14 9.25 -8.44
C LEU A 230 -12.27 8.80 -7.51
N PRO A 231 -13.33 9.60 -7.33
CA PRO A 231 -14.52 9.19 -6.59
C PRO A 231 -15.19 7.97 -7.22
N GLN A 232 -15.86 7.18 -6.40
CA GLN A 232 -16.70 6.06 -6.84
C GLN A 232 -17.59 6.46 -8.03
N GLY A 233 -17.66 5.57 -9.02
CA GLY A 233 -18.51 5.77 -10.21
C GLY A 233 -17.94 6.71 -11.26
N THR A 234 -16.73 7.25 -11.06
CA THR A 234 -16.07 8.10 -12.04
C THR A 234 -15.51 7.27 -13.18
N SER A 235 -16.01 7.45 -14.39
CA SER A 235 -15.48 6.80 -15.59
C SER A 235 -14.17 7.48 -16.00
N HIS A 236 -13.13 6.70 -16.22
CA HIS A 236 -11.79 7.19 -16.54
C HIS A 236 -11.03 6.22 -17.46
N GLN A 237 -9.95 6.71 -18.07
CA GLN A 237 -9.01 5.93 -18.87
C GLN A 237 -7.58 6.35 -18.58
N TYR A 238 -6.69 5.37 -18.52
CA TYR A 238 -5.25 5.59 -18.44
C TYR A 238 -4.62 5.49 -19.83
N ARG A 239 -3.69 6.40 -20.12
CA ARG A 239 -3.00 6.47 -21.41
C ARG A 239 -1.52 6.73 -21.19
N ASN A 240 -0.72 6.08 -22.00
CA ASN A 240 0.69 6.41 -22.13
C ASN A 240 0.91 7.09 -23.49
N LEU A 241 0.98 8.41 -23.49
CA LEU A 241 1.25 9.22 -24.67
C LEU A 241 2.75 9.54 -24.83
N GLY A 242 3.58 9.04 -23.93
CA GLY A 242 5.04 9.21 -23.95
C GLY A 242 5.75 8.14 -24.78
N ASP A 243 7.08 8.18 -24.73
CA ASP A 243 7.99 7.27 -25.43
C ASP A 243 8.61 6.19 -24.52
N ARG A 244 8.27 6.22 -23.23
CA ARG A 244 8.74 5.27 -22.20
C ARG A 244 7.58 4.57 -21.53
N PRO A 245 7.78 3.37 -20.99
CA PRO A 245 6.76 2.70 -20.18
C PRO A 245 6.31 3.54 -19.00
N VAL A 246 5.04 3.38 -18.63
CA VAL A 246 4.45 3.97 -17.43
C VAL A 246 4.06 2.85 -16.49
N THR A 247 4.40 3.01 -15.21
CA THR A 247 3.98 2.08 -14.16
C THR A 247 3.30 2.88 -13.05
N VAL A 248 2.09 2.44 -12.70
CA VAL A 248 1.32 3.04 -11.62
C VAL A 248 0.88 1.99 -10.61
N LEU A 249 0.72 2.40 -9.36
CA LEU A 249 -0.06 1.66 -8.37
C LEU A 249 -1.42 2.32 -8.23
N PHE A 250 -2.45 1.51 -8.18
CA PHE A 250 -3.81 1.96 -7.88
C PHE A 250 -4.36 1.20 -6.68
N GLY A 251 -5.20 1.86 -5.89
CA GLY A 251 -5.91 1.26 -4.78
C GLY A 251 -7.39 1.63 -4.85
N VAL A 252 -8.27 0.65 -4.85
CA VAL A 252 -9.72 0.84 -4.90
C VAL A 252 -10.36 0.29 -3.64
N ALA A 253 -11.21 1.09 -3.00
CA ALA A 253 -11.92 0.67 -1.78
C ALA A 253 -13.37 1.19 -1.75
N PRO A 254 -14.35 0.38 -1.28
CA PRO A 254 -14.19 -1.03 -0.94
C PRO A 254 -14.32 -1.96 -2.16
N HIS A 255 -15.04 -1.58 -3.22
CA HIS A 255 -15.42 -2.48 -4.32
C HIS A 255 -14.69 -2.11 -5.61
N TYR A 256 -13.82 -3.01 -6.07
CA TYR A 256 -13.11 -2.83 -7.33
C TYR A 256 -14.04 -2.80 -8.54
N ARG A 257 -15.03 -3.70 -8.60
CA ARG A 257 -16.01 -3.71 -9.70
C ARG A 257 -17.19 -2.82 -9.38
N ALA A 258 -17.66 -2.07 -10.37
CA ALA A 258 -18.97 -1.45 -10.31
C ALA A 258 -20.06 -2.54 -10.28
N ALA A 259 -21.13 -2.30 -9.51
CA ALA A 259 -22.26 -3.22 -9.39
C ALA A 259 -23.08 -3.27 -10.69
#